data_d3c28d143b984e324ab52778a1bb7aeb
#
_entry.id   d3c28d143b984e324ab52778a1bb7aeb
#
_cell.length_a   1.000
_cell.length_b   1.000
_cell.length_c   1.000
_cell.angle_alpha   90.00
_cell.angle_beta   90.00
_cell.angle_gamma   90.00
#
_symmetry.space_group_name_H-M   'P 1'
#
loop_
_entity.id
_entity.type
_entity.pdbx_description
1 polymer ?
#
loop_
_entity_poly.entity_id
_entity_poly.type
_entity_poly.pdbx_seq_one_letter_code
_entity_poly.pdbx_strand_id
1 'polypeptide(L)'
;MIKSISEYESFVNGLKNRYREIKVSKLAFKNQEPNIGELVGEIEFDRNIKLNISERIDFSKDKIESYRYEVYQGKSLLYWYDPHPHSDDPSIAITFPHHKHIYPDIKEHRVPAPGLSFDKTNLIFLIEEIVNNLVSS
;
A
#
# COMPACT_ATOMS: atom_id res chain seq x y z
N MET A 1 4.98 -14.18 0.42
CA MET A 1 3.81 -14.97 0.06
C MET A 1 2.57 -14.45 0.78
N ILE A 2 1.47 -14.30 0.07
CA ILE A 2 0.19 -13.92 0.68
C ILE A 2 -0.38 -15.16 1.34
N LYS A 3 -0.83 -15.01 2.58
CA LYS A 3 -1.34 -16.12 3.37
C LYS A 3 -2.84 -16.33 3.10
N SER A 4 -3.46 -17.27 3.83
CA SER A 4 -4.90 -17.46 3.75
C SER A 4 -5.65 -16.19 4.18
N ILE A 5 -6.93 -16.12 3.89
CA ILE A 5 -7.78 -14.98 4.27
C ILE A 5 -7.66 -14.70 5.77
N SER A 6 -7.81 -15.74 6.60
CA SER A 6 -7.79 -15.57 8.06
C SER A 6 -6.41 -15.13 8.56
N GLU A 7 -5.34 -15.64 7.97
CA GLU A 7 -3.99 -15.23 8.37
C GLU A 7 -3.68 -13.80 7.97
N TYR A 8 -4.11 -13.38 6.77
CA TYR A 8 -3.90 -12.03 6.33
C TYR A 8 -4.71 -11.03 7.17
N GLU A 9 -5.96 -11.39 7.46
CA GLU A 9 -6.82 -10.57 8.33
C GLU A 9 -6.20 -10.43 9.73
N SER A 10 -5.69 -11.53 10.28
CA SER A 10 -5.02 -11.50 11.58
C SER A 10 -3.77 -10.62 11.56
N PHE A 11 -2.98 -10.72 10.49
CA PHE A 11 -1.81 -9.86 10.29
C PHE A 11 -2.21 -8.38 10.27
N VAL A 12 -3.23 -8.03 9.49
CA VAL A 12 -3.73 -6.65 9.38
C VAL A 12 -4.20 -6.14 10.74
N ASN A 13 -4.96 -6.96 11.46
CA ASN A 13 -5.48 -6.58 12.79
C ASN A 13 -4.37 -6.40 13.83
N GLY A 14 -3.21 -7.01 13.63
CA GLY A 14 -2.08 -6.91 14.53
C GLY A 14 -1.12 -5.75 14.26
N LEU A 15 -1.33 -4.97 13.18
CA LEU A 15 -0.39 -3.93 12.78
C LEU A 15 -0.20 -2.85 13.85
N LYS A 16 -1.26 -2.44 14.53
CA LYS A 16 -1.17 -1.40 15.55
C LYS A 16 -0.31 -1.85 16.73
N ASN A 17 -0.38 -3.12 17.09
CA ASN A 17 0.45 -3.67 18.17
C ASN A 17 1.91 -3.84 17.74
N ARG A 18 2.14 -4.06 16.45
CA ARG A 18 3.48 -4.22 15.90
C ARG A 18 4.21 -2.89 15.74
N TYR A 19 3.47 -1.83 15.41
CA TYR A 19 4.02 -0.49 15.16
C TYR A 19 3.35 0.53 16.09
N ARG A 20 4.05 0.94 17.13
CA ARG A 20 3.51 1.90 18.10
C ARG A 20 3.26 3.28 17.50
N GLU A 21 3.89 3.57 16.36
CA GLU A 21 3.70 4.82 15.62
C GLU A 21 2.31 4.94 15.01
N ILE A 22 1.59 3.83 14.89
CA ILE A 22 0.22 3.84 14.40
C ILE A 22 -0.71 4.32 15.52
N LYS A 23 -1.40 5.44 15.29
CA LYS A 23 -2.37 5.97 16.24
C LYS A 23 -3.70 5.24 16.13
N VAL A 24 -4.20 5.09 14.90
CA VAL A 24 -5.48 4.45 14.62
C VAL A 24 -5.36 3.65 13.34
N SER A 25 -5.90 2.44 13.34
CA SER A 25 -6.01 1.62 12.14
C SER A 25 -7.49 1.41 11.85
N LYS A 26 -7.94 1.93 10.71
CA LYS A 26 -9.33 1.84 10.25
C LYS A 26 -9.38 1.05 8.96
N LEU A 27 -8.88 -0.18 8.99
CA LEU A 27 -8.88 -1.05 7.84
C LEU A 27 -10.05 -2.04 7.93
N ALA A 28 -10.76 -2.18 6.83
CA ALA A 28 -11.86 -3.13 6.71
C ALA A 28 -11.52 -4.17 5.66
N PHE A 29 -11.73 -5.42 6.01
CA PHE A 29 -11.50 -6.54 5.10
C PHE A 29 -12.85 -7.03 4.60
N LYS A 30 -13.05 -7.02 3.28
CA LYS A 30 -14.30 -7.44 2.64
C LYS A 30 -14.05 -8.70 1.81
N ASN A 31 -14.85 -9.71 2.05
CA ASN A 31 -14.76 -10.96 1.30
C ASN A 31 -15.79 -10.94 0.17
N GLN A 32 -15.35 -10.61 -1.05
CA GLN A 32 -16.25 -10.41 -2.19
C GLN A 32 -16.69 -11.71 -2.85
N GLU A 33 -15.78 -12.66 -2.92
CA GLU A 33 -16.01 -13.99 -3.53
C GLU A 33 -15.24 -15.00 -2.67
N PRO A 34 -15.43 -16.31 -2.90
CA PRO A 34 -14.85 -17.33 -2.01
C PRO A 34 -13.35 -17.17 -1.73
N ASN A 35 -12.56 -16.74 -2.72
CA ASN A 35 -11.13 -16.60 -2.55
C ASN A 35 -10.62 -15.19 -2.86
N ILE A 36 -11.53 -14.24 -3.02
CA ILE A 36 -11.18 -12.86 -3.34
C ILE A 36 -11.54 -11.96 -2.16
N GLY A 37 -10.56 -11.21 -1.68
CA GLY A 37 -10.78 -10.25 -0.61
C GLY A 37 -10.35 -8.85 -1.02
N GLU A 38 -10.97 -7.85 -0.43
CA GLU A 38 -10.58 -6.45 -0.58
C GLU A 38 -10.26 -5.88 0.79
N LEU A 39 -9.08 -5.25 0.88
CA LEU A 39 -8.65 -4.52 2.06
C LEU A 39 -8.74 -3.04 1.74
N VAL A 40 -9.58 -2.30 2.49
CA VAL A 40 -9.77 -0.88 2.27
C VAL A 40 -9.77 -0.13 3.59
N GLY A 41 -9.32 1.11 3.55
CA GLY A 41 -9.37 1.99 4.71
C GLY A 41 -8.11 2.81 4.86
N GLU A 42 -7.85 3.25 6.09
CA GLU A 42 -6.71 4.12 6.35
C GLU A 42 -6.04 3.78 7.67
N ILE A 43 -4.75 4.09 7.74
CA ILE A 43 -3.95 4.04 8.97
C ILE A 43 -3.51 5.46 9.26
N GLU A 44 -3.73 5.91 10.51
CA GLU A 44 -3.33 7.24 10.96
C GLU A 44 -2.09 7.15 11.84
N PHE A 45 -1.11 8.00 11.54
CA PHE A 45 0.14 8.11 12.28
C PHE A 45 0.23 9.50 12.94
N ASP A 46 1.28 9.71 13.74
CA ASP A 46 1.60 11.05 14.26
C ASP A 46 1.87 12.02 13.12
N ARG A 47 1.89 13.32 13.42
CA ARG A 47 2.17 14.41 12.47
C ARG A 47 1.11 14.53 11.37
N ASN A 48 -0.10 14.06 11.65
CA ASN A 48 -1.21 14.13 10.71
C ASN A 48 -0.94 13.36 9.40
N ILE A 49 -0.14 12.30 9.49
CA ILE A 49 0.15 11.44 8.35
C ILE A 49 -0.91 10.34 8.28
N LYS A 50 -1.39 10.07 7.07
CA LYS A 50 -2.36 9.00 6.81
C LYS A 50 -1.91 8.17 5.63
N LEU A 51 -2.09 6.86 5.74
CA LEU A 51 -1.89 5.91 4.64
C LEU A 51 -3.24 5.34 4.25
N ASN A 52 -3.70 5.68 3.06
CA ASN A 52 -4.92 5.10 2.49
C ASN A 52 -4.56 3.84 1.71
N ILE A 53 -5.31 2.77 1.95
CA ILE A 53 -5.02 1.44 1.41
C ILE A 53 -6.23 0.93 0.65
N SER A 54 -5.98 0.40 -0.55
CA SER A 54 -6.95 -0.37 -1.31
C SER A 54 -6.20 -1.53 -1.97
N GLU A 55 -6.60 -2.76 -1.63
CA GLU A 55 -5.99 -3.97 -2.19
C GLU A 55 -7.08 -4.94 -2.60
N ARG A 56 -6.90 -5.57 -3.76
CA ARG A 56 -7.71 -6.70 -4.18
C ARG A 56 -6.80 -7.92 -4.24
N ILE A 57 -7.12 -8.96 -3.48
CA ILE A 57 -6.25 -10.11 -3.28
C ILE A 57 -6.96 -11.38 -3.72
N ASP A 58 -6.28 -12.18 -4.54
CA ASP A 58 -6.74 -13.52 -4.91
C ASP A 58 -5.97 -14.53 -4.07
N PHE A 59 -6.61 -15.06 -3.03
CA PHE A 59 -5.96 -15.99 -2.11
C PHE A 59 -5.75 -17.39 -2.71
N SER A 60 -6.48 -17.73 -3.76
CA SER A 60 -6.25 -19.01 -4.46
C SER A 60 -4.96 -18.98 -5.28
N LYS A 61 -4.53 -17.81 -5.69
CA LYS A 61 -3.30 -17.60 -6.47
C LYS A 61 -2.17 -17.04 -5.63
N ASP A 62 -2.39 -16.79 -4.34
CA ASP A 62 -1.42 -16.13 -3.44
C ASP A 62 -0.94 -14.80 -4.00
N LYS A 63 -1.84 -13.99 -4.57
CA LYS A 63 -1.44 -12.75 -5.25
C LYS A 63 -2.35 -11.58 -4.94
N ILE A 64 -1.73 -10.40 -4.84
CA ILE A 64 -2.43 -9.13 -4.87
C ILE A 64 -2.70 -8.84 -6.35
N GLU A 65 -3.97 -8.77 -6.75
CA GLU A 65 -4.34 -8.51 -8.14
C GLU A 65 -4.17 -7.04 -8.49
N SER A 66 -4.52 -6.15 -7.57
CA SER A 66 -4.39 -4.72 -7.75
C SER A 66 -4.26 -4.05 -6.40
N TYR A 67 -3.69 -2.86 -6.40
CA TYR A 67 -3.56 -2.07 -5.19
C TYR A 67 -3.47 -0.58 -5.51
N ARG A 68 -3.75 0.24 -4.49
CA ARG A 68 -3.47 1.67 -4.50
C ARG A 68 -3.15 2.07 -3.07
N TYR A 69 -2.02 2.73 -2.90
CA TYR A 69 -1.59 3.23 -1.60
C TYR A 69 -1.30 4.72 -1.74
N GLU A 70 -1.94 5.53 -0.90
CA GLU A 70 -1.79 6.98 -0.93
C GLU A 70 -1.35 7.47 0.43
N VAL A 71 -0.33 8.32 0.48
CA VAL A 71 0.19 8.88 1.72
C VAL A 71 -0.09 10.37 1.74
N TYR A 72 -0.84 10.79 2.76
CA TYR A 72 -1.23 12.18 2.97
C TYR A 72 -0.59 12.75 4.22
N GLN A 73 -0.35 14.05 4.20
CA GLN A 73 -0.16 14.83 5.42
C GLN A 73 -1.25 15.90 5.43
N GLY A 74 -2.19 15.77 6.40
CA GLY A 74 -3.40 16.58 6.37
C GLY A 74 -4.17 16.34 5.07
N LYS A 75 -4.37 17.38 4.29
CA LYS A 75 -5.07 17.29 3.00
C LYS A 75 -4.12 17.17 1.81
N SER A 76 -2.82 17.18 2.06
CA SER A 76 -1.81 17.15 1.00
C SER A 76 -1.41 15.73 0.67
N LEU A 77 -1.58 15.33 -0.57
CA LEU A 77 -1.13 14.05 -1.08
C LEU A 77 0.39 14.13 -1.30
N LEU A 78 1.16 13.37 -0.51
CA LEU A 78 2.62 13.41 -0.57
C LEU A 78 3.18 12.54 -1.69
N TYR A 79 2.68 11.31 -1.78
CA TYR A 79 3.05 10.36 -2.83
C TYR A 79 2.05 9.21 -2.82
N TRP A 80 2.07 8.41 -3.89
CA TRP A 80 1.19 7.26 -3.98
C TRP A 80 1.78 6.19 -4.90
N TYR A 81 1.28 4.98 -4.74
CA TYR A 81 1.74 3.80 -5.48
C TYR A 81 0.59 3.14 -6.20
N ASP A 82 0.85 2.68 -7.42
CA ASP A 82 -0.05 1.77 -8.12
C ASP A 82 0.77 0.88 -9.07
N PRO A 83 0.21 -0.25 -9.53
CA PRO A 83 0.88 -1.13 -10.49
C PRO A 83 0.43 -0.84 -11.91
N HIS A 84 0.02 0.39 -12.21
CA HIS A 84 -0.59 0.71 -13.50
C HIS A 84 0.42 0.60 -14.64
N PRO A 85 0.14 -0.19 -15.72
CA PRO A 85 1.07 -0.30 -16.83
C PRO A 85 1.09 0.99 -17.67
N HIS A 86 2.30 1.47 -17.96
CA HIS A 86 2.54 2.64 -18.82
C HIS A 86 3.45 2.22 -19.95
N SER A 87 2.94 1.35 -20.82
CA SER A 87 3.75 0.72 -21.89
C SER A 87 4.22 1.70 -22.95
N ASP A 88 3.59 2.88 -23.03
CA ASP A 88 3.96 3.93 -23.97
C ASP A 88 5.09 4.84 -23.46
N ASP A 89 5.53 4.67 -22.22
CA ASP A 89 6.62 5.45 -21.63
C ASP A 89 7.80 4.51 -21.34
N PRO A 90 8.89 4.56 -22.16
CA PRO A 90 10.00 3.63 -21.98
C PRO A 90 10.70 3.76 -20.64
N SER A 91 10.69 4.95 -20.03
CA SER A 91 11.36 5.14 -18.74
C SER A 91 10.64 4.44 -17.62
N ILE A 92 9.32 4.20 -17.76
CA ILE A 92 8.49 3.53 -16.78
C ILE A 92 8.31 2.05 -17.13
N ALA A 93 8.29 1.74 -18.43
CA ALA A 93 8.08 0.37 -18.90
C ALA A 93 9.12 -0.60 -18.33
N ILE A 94 10.37 -0.16 -18.15
CA ILE A 94 11.43 -1.01 -17.59
C ILE A 94 11.24 -1.24 -16.09
N THR A 95 10.39 -0.45 -15.42
CA THR A 95 10.13 -0.58 -13.98
C THR A 95 8.75 -1.13 -13.69
N PHE A 96 7.97 -1.37 -14.75
CA PHE A 96 6.68 -2.04 -14.60
C PHE A 96 6.88 -3.35 -13.81
N PRO A 97 5.96 -3.70 -12.90
CA PRO A 97 4.62 -3.14 -12.77
C PRO A 97 4.45 -2.12 -11.64
N HIS A 98 5.42 -1.88 -10.82
CA HIS A 98 5.24 -1.07 -9.60
C HIS A 98 5.79 0.34 -9.79
N HIS A 99 4.92 1.35 -9.58
CA HIS A 99 5.30 2.75 -9.74
C HIS A 99 4.97 3.55 -8.49
N LYS A 100 5.84 4.53 -8.19
CA LYS A 100 5.62 5.54 -7.16
C LYS A 100 5.44 6.88 -7.84
N HIS A 101 4.36 7.58 -7.52
CA HIS A 101 4.07 8.92 -8.02
C HIS A 101 4.55 9.94 -7.00
N ILE A 102 5.40 10.88 -7.44
CA ILE A 102 6.03 11.86 -6.56
C ILE A 102 5.95 13.27 -7.13
N TYR A 103 6.26 14.27 -6.30
CA TYR A 103 6.37 15.65 -6.74
C TYR A 103 7.54 15.81 -7.73
N PRO A 104 7.54 16.85 -8.59
CA PRO A 104 6.62 18.01 -8.58
C PRO A 104 5.27 17.77 -9.24
N ASP A 105 5.15 16.88 -10.19
CA ASP A 105 3.88 16.58 -10.83
C ASP A 105 3.46 15.17 -10.45
N ILE A 106 2.70 15.07 -9.36
CA ILE A 106 2.40 13.79 -8.73
C ILE A 106 1.62 12.84 -9.63
N LYS A 107 0.91 13.35 -10.63
CA LYS A 107 0.18 12.49 -11.57
C LYS A 107 1.07 11.95 -12.68
N GLU A 108 2.04 12.73 -13.11
CA GLU A 108 2.90 12.40 -14.25
C GLU A 108 4.30 11.96 -13.84
N HIS A 109 4.79 12.45 -12.69
CA HIS A 109 6.15 12.12 -12.25
C HIS A 109 6.18 10.79 -11.51
N ARG A 110 6.63 9.75 -12.18
CA ARG A 110 6.65 8.37 -11.70
C ARG A 110 8.08 7.85 -11.62
N VAL A 111 8.34 7.05 -10.58
CA VAL A 111 9.64 6.39 -10.40
C VAL A 111 9.43 4.92 -10.09
N PRO A 112 10.47 4.07 -10.24
CA PRO A 112 10.36 2.66 -9.87
C PRO A 112 10.04 2.49 -8.39
N ALA A 113 9.32 1.42 -8.06
CA ALA A 113 8.99 1.08 -6.69
C ALA A 113 9.37 -0.39 -6.41
N PRO A 114 10.68 -0.69 -6.30
CA PRO A 114 11.14 -2.08 -6.16
C PRO A 114 10.79 -2.72 -4.82
N GLY A 115 10.36 -1.93 -3.82
CA GLY A 115 9.93 -2.46 -2.53
C GLY A 115 8.56 -3.08 -2.54
N LEU A 116 7.78 -2.91 -3.61
CA LEU A 116 6.43 -3.45 -3.71
C LEU A 116 6.41 -4.80 -4.45
N SER A 117 5.33 -5.54 -4.23
CA SER A 117 5.20 -6.90 -4.75
C SER A 117 3.73 -7.24 -5.01
N PHE A 118 3.49 -8.26 -5.84
CA PHE A 118 2.17 -8.86 -6.01
C PHE A 118 1.98 -10.14 -5.18
N ASP A 119 3.07 -10.76 -4.73
CA ASP A 119 3.01 -12.07 -4.08
C ASP A 119 3.32 -12.07 -2.58
N LYS A 120 3.44 -10.89 -1.98
CA LYS A 120 3.58 -10.74 -0.53
C LYS A 120 3.02 -9.39 -0.11
N THR A 121 2.73 -9.25 1.19
CA THR A 121 2.16 -7.98 1.69
C THR A 121 3.12 -6.81 1.46
N ASN A 122 2.55 -5.68 1.09
CA ASN A 122 3.29 -4.43 0.93
C ASN A 122 3.20 -3.53 2.17
N LEU A 123 2.36 -3.89 3.13
CA LEU A 123 2.06 -3.01 4.26
C LEU A 123 3.27 -2.75 5.15
N ILE A 124 4.11 -3.75 5.36
CA ILE A 124 5.31 -3.58 6.17
C ILE A 124 6.25 -2.55 5.54
N PHE A 125 6.51 -2.67 4.24
CA PHE A 125 7.35 -1.73 3.52
C PHE A 125 6.77 -0.30 3.61
N LEU A 126 5.48 -0.16 3.37
CA LEU A 126 4.81 1.15 3.36
C LEU A 126 4.84 1.81 4.73
N ILE A 127 4.55 1.03 5.78
CA ILE A 127 4.53 1.54 7.15
C ILE A 127 5.94 1.95 7.56
N GLU A 128 6.94 1.12 7.29
CA GLU A 128 8.33 1.42 7.67
C GLU A 128 8.87 2.63 6.91
N GLU A 129 8.51 2.79 5.66
CA GLU A 129 8.86 3.98 4.89
C GLU A 129 8.29 5.24 5.55
N ILE A 130 7.02 5.20 5.94
CA ILE A 130 6.37 6.32 6.61
C ILE A 130 7.03 6.60 7.96
N VAL A 131 7.22 5.57 8.77
CA VAL A 131 7.81 5.71 10.10
C VAL A 131 9.22 6.31 10.00
N ASN A 132 10.05 5.78 9.12
CA ASN A 132 11.44 6.20 9.02
C ASN A 132 11.61 7.58 8.40
N ASN A 133 10.78 7.93 7.42
CA ASN A 133 10.98 9.16 6.65
C ASN A 133 10.09 10.32 7.06
N LEU A 134 8.92 10.05 7.64
CA LEU A 134 7.93 11.08 7.92
C LEU A 134 7.62 11.26 9.39
N VAL A 135 7.77 10.23 10.20
CA VAL A 135 7.37 10.26 11.62
C VAL A 135 8.55 10.36 12.56
N SER A 136 9.64 9.62 12.28
CA SER A 136 10.78 9.51 13.18
C SER A 136 11.82 10.63 13.08
N SER A 137 11.60 11.61 12.23
CA SER A 137 12.58 12.68 12.03
C SER A 137 12.65 13.66 13.22
#